data_3d246369f7426fdb52c68c777935131a
#
_entry.id   3d246369f7426fdb52c68c777935131a
#
_cell.length_a   1.000
_cell.length_b   1.000
_cell.length_c   1.000
_cell.angle_alpha   90.00
_cell.angle_beta   90.00
_cell.angle_gamma   90.00
#
_symmetry.space_group_name_H-M   'P 1'
#
loop_
_entity.id
_entity.type
_entity.pdbx_description
1 polymer ?
#
loop_
_entity_poly.entity_id
_entity_poly.type
_entity_poly.pdbx_seq_one_letter_code
_entity_poly.pdbx_strand_id
1 'polypeptide(L)'
;IAPSFKVGDRAVHPSHGVGEVVQLEEKDFGGHRTTCYVLKIVDSDLKVMVPTEAASRVGLRPVMKKKEAEKILDILRAPEVAVDVQPWNRRFRAYTEMLKSGLPAEIAKVLRDMYRLKFDKDLSFGERRLLDQARSLLIQELALAKKVTAASIEGEIQEIFSA
;
A
#
# COMPACT_ATOMS: atom_id res chain seq x y z
N ILE A 1 6.19 -21.18 5.62
CA ILE A 1 5.99 -21.48 4.20
C ILE A 1 5.57 -20.21 3.49
N ALA A 2 6.30 -19.86 2.43
CA ALA A 2 5.98 -18.68 1.64
C ALA A 2 4.63 -18.89 0.91
N PRO A 3 3.75 -17.88 0.87
CA PRO A 3 2.52 -17.99 0.09
C PRO A 3 2.84 -18.17 -1.38
N SER A 4 2.12 -19.06 -2.05
CA SER A 4 2.23 -19.25 -3.49
C SER A 4 0.98 -18.69 -4.17
N PHE A 5 1.17 -18.13 -5.35
CA PHE A 5 0.10 -17.50 -6.11
C PHE A 5 -0.12 -18.23 -7.43
N LYS A 6 -1.35 -18.15 -7.93
CA LYS A 6 -1.74 -18.70 -9.23
C LYS A 6 -2.10 -17.55 -10.15
N VAL A 7 -2.09 -17.80 -11.45
CA VAL A 7 -2.61 -16.85 -12.45
C VAL A 7 -4.04 -16.49 -12.07
N GLY A 8 -4.34 -15.21 -12.02
CA GLY A 8 -5.62 -14.68 -11.61
C GLY A 8 -5.68 -14.22 -10.16
N ASP A 9 -4.72 -14.63 -9.34
CA ASP A 9 -4.68 -14.21 -7.93
C ASP A 9 -4.28 -12.74 -7.81
N ARG A 10 -4.82 -12.10 -6.78
CA ARG A 10 -4.40 -10.74 -6.38
C ARG A 10 -3.31 -10.87 -5.31
N ALA A 11 -2.27 -10.07 -5.47
CA ALA A 11 -1.16 -10.03 -4.51
C ALA A 11 -0.76 -8.59 -4.28
N VAL A 12 -0.18 -8.31 -3.12
CA VAL A 12 0.24 -6.94 -2.76
C VAL A 12 1.75 -6.88 -2.74
N HIS A 13 2.30 -5.99 -3.57
CA HIS A 13 3.73 -5.70 -3.59
C HIS A 13 4.00 -4.52 -2.67
N PRO A 14 5.02 -4.58 -1.79
CA PRO A 14 5.25 -3.53 -0.81
C PRO A 14 5.54 -2.15 -1.42
N SER A 15 6.12 -2.12 -2.62
CA SER A 15 6.46 -0.84 -3.29
C SER A 15 5.42 -0.38 -4.30
N HIS A 16 4.62 -1.29 -4.83
CA HIS A 16 3.72 -0.99 -5.95
C HIS A 16 2.23 -1.16 -5.63
N GLY A 17 1.90 -1.79 -4.50
CA GLY A 17 0.51 -2.02 -4.11
C GLY A 17 -0.09 -3.25 -4.75
N VAL A 18 -1.40 -3.24 -4.93
CA VAL A 18 -2.16 -4.39 -5.43
C VAL A 18 -1.85 -4.65 -6.90
N GLY A 19 -1.59 -5.91 -7.21
CA GLY A 19 -1.45 -6.38 -8.57
C GLY A 19 -2.18 -7.70 -8.77
N GLU A 20 -2.35 -8.07 -10.02
CA GLU A 20 -2.88 -9.37 -10.42
C GLU A 20 -1.78 -10.19 -11.05
N VAL A 21 -1.65 -11.45 -10.65
CA VAL A 21 -0.74 -12.38 -11.30
C VAL A 21 -1.35 -12.76 -12.65
N VAL A 22 -0.81 -12.20 -13.72
CA VAL A 22 -1.36 -12.41 -15.06
C VAL A 22 -0.67 -13.56 -15.80
N GLN A 23 0.51 -13.94 -15.34
CA GLN A 23 1.32 -14.94 -16.02
C GLN A 23 2.40 -15.48 -15.09
N LEU A 24 2.79 -16.73 -15.30
CA LEU A 24 4.04 -17.28 -14.76
C LEU A 24 5.01 -17.37 -15.92
N GLU A 25 6.20 -16.84 -15.77
CA GLU A 25 7.18 -16.77 -16.85
C GLU A 25 8.53 -17.31 -16.38
N GLU A 26 9.14 -18.15 -17.18
CA GLU A 26 10.49 -18.62 -16.92
C GLU A 26 11.49 -17.61 -17.47
N LYS A 27 12.47 -17.25 -16.66
CA LYS A 27 13.56 -16.36 -17.04
C LYS A 27 14.90 -17.02 -16.77
N ASP A 28 15.85 -16.74 -17.62
CA ASP A 28 17.24 -17.17 -17.45
C ASP A 28 18.06 -15.99 -16.93
N PHE A 29 18.51 -16.11 -15.70
CA PHE A 29 19.39 -15.11 -15.08
C PHE A 29 20.80 -15.70 -14.97
N GLY A 30 21.65 -15.39 -15.95
CA GLY A 30 23.04 -15.83 -15.94
C GLY A 30 23.22 -17.36 -15.92
N GLY A 31 22.42 -18.06 -16.70
CA GLY A 31 22.45 -19.52 -16.78
C GLY A 31 21.58 -20.24 -15.76
N HIS A 32 20.93 -19.48 -14.87
CA HIS A 32 20.03 -20.04 -13.86
C HIS A 32 18.57 -19.76 -14.26
N ARG A 33 17.79 -20.82 -14.45
CA ARG A 33 16.37 -20.68 -14.79
C ARG A 33 15.53 -20.50 -13.56
N THR A 34 14.72 -19.44 -13.58
CA THR A 34 13.83 -19.09 -12.48
C THR A 34 12.44 -18.80 -13.01
N THR A 35 11.43 -19.32 -12.32
CA THR A 35 10.03 -18.98 -12.59
C THR A 35 9.70 -17.69 -11.87
N CYS A 36 9.06 -16.76 -12.58
CA CYS A 36 8.65 -15.47 -12.01
C CYS A 36 7.15 -15.29 -12.12
N TYR A 37 6.56 -14.66 -11.09
CA TYR A 37 5.23 -14.10 -11.20
C TYR A 37 5.32 -12.83 -12.03
N VAL A 38 4.47 -12.70 -13.03
CA VAL A 38 4.29 -11.42 -13.73
C VAL A 38 3.08 -10.74 -13.10
N LEU A 39 3.34 -9.68 -12.36
CA LEU A 39 2.34 -8.97 -11.58
C LEU A 39 1.96 -7.69 -12.31
N LYS A 40 0.70 -7.57 -12.72
CA LYS A 40 0.19 -6.35 -13.33
C LYS A 40 -0.41 -5.48 -12.24
N ILE A 41 0.19 -4.34 -11.99
CA ILE A 41 -0.25 -3.42 -10.94
C ILE A 41 -1.56 -2.75 -11.36
N VAL A 42 -2.56 -2.84 -10.50
CA VAL A 42 -3.93 -2.36 -10.80
C VAL A 42 -3.95 -0.86 -11.06
N ASP A 43 -3.21 -0.10 -10.26
CA ASP A 43 -3.26 1.36 -10.26
C ASP A 43 -2.51 2.01 -11.42
N SER A 44 -1.49 1.37 -11.96
CA SER A 44 -0.59 1.98 -12.93
C SER A 44 -0.39 1.17 -14.22
N ASP A 45 -0.96 -0.02 -14.32
CA ASP A 45 -0.73 -0.98 -15.39
C ASP A 45 0.73 -1.42 -15.55
N LEU A 46 1.59 -1.06 -14.62
CA LEU A 46 2.99 -1.47 -14.60
C LEU A 46 3.05 -2.99 -14.41
N LYS A 47 3.92 -3.65 -15.16
CA LYS A 47 4.19 -5.08 -14.97
C LYS A 47 5.49 -5.25 -14.19
N VAL A 48 5.41 -5.99 -13.09
CA VAL A 48 6.54 -6.27 -12.22
C VAL A 48 6.78 -7.77 -12.20
N MET A 49 8.02 -8.19 -12.37
CA MET A 49 8.39 -9.59 -12.30
C MET A 49 8.98 -9.89 -10.93
N VAL A 50 8.43 -10.90 -10.26
CA VAL A 50 8.91 -11.32 -8.94
C VAL A 50 9.25 -12.81 -9.01
N PRO A 51 10.52 -13.19 -8.83
CA PRO A 51 10.90 -14.60 -8.79
C PRO A 51 10.11 -15.33 -7.70
N THR A 52 9.56 -16.48 -8.03
CA THR A 52 8.74 -17.24 -7.08
C THR A 52 9.50 -17.58 -5.80
N GLU A 53 10.79 -17.86 -5.91
CA GLU A 53 11.65 -18.18 -4.76
C GLU A 53 11.91 -16.96 -3.88
N ALA A 54 11.83 -15.76 -4.45
CA ALA A 54 12.12 -14.51 -3.74
C ALA A 54 10.84 -13.81 -3.25
N ALA A 55 9.66 -14.30 -3.60
CA ALA A 55 8.41 -13.61 -3.34
C ALA A 55 8.22 -13.25 -1.86
N SER A 56 8.49 -14.18 -0.95
CA SER A 56 8.39 -13.93 0.49
C SER A 56 9.41 -12.89 0.97
N ARG A 57 10.63 -12.99 0.49
CA ARG A 57 11.71 -12.06 0.85
C ARG A 57 11.44 -10.65 0.33
N VAL A 58 10.87 -10.53 -0.85
CA VAL A 58 10.46 -9.25 -1.44
C VAL A 58 9.31 -8.62 -0.64
N GLY A 59 8.49 -9.46 0.01
CA GLY A 59 7.34 -9.02 0.76
C GLY A 59 6.03 -9.10 0.00
N LEU A 60 5.99 -9.88 -1.07
CA LEU A 60 4.76 -10.13 -1.81
C LEU A 60 3.82 -10.93 -0.92
N ARG A 61 2.60 -10.45 -0.72
CA ARG A 61 1.65 -11.05 0.20
C ARG A 61 0.23 -11.06 -0.38
N PRO A 62 -0.65 -11.90 0.17
CA PRO A 62 -2.06 -11.86 -0.21
C PRO A 62 -2.73 -10.55 0.23
N VAL A 63 -3.84 -10.22 -0.41
CA VAL A 63 -4.68 -9.10 0.00
C VAL A 63 -5.20 -9.37 1.42
N MET A 64 -5.25 -8.33 2.25
CA MET A 64 -5.77 -8.44 3.61
C MET A 64 -7.23 -8.89 3.63
N LYS A 65 -7.66 -9.47 4.76
CA LYS A 65 -9.05 -9.86 4.97
C LYS A 65 -9.87 -8.65 5.42
N LYS A 66 -11.18 -8.75 5.27
CA LYS A 66 -12.11 -7.68 5.65
C LYS A 66 -11.91 -7.21 7.10
N LYS A 67 -11.66 -8.14 8.01
CA LYS A 67 -11.42 -7.83 9.43
C LYS A 67 -10.20 -6.94 9.62
N GLU A 68 -9.14 -7.21 8.86
CA GLU A 68 -7.94 -6.38 8.88
C GLU A 68 -8.20 -5.01 8.28
N ALA A 69 -8.98 -4.96 7.20
CA ALA A 69 -9.37 -3.70 6.56
C ALA A 69 -10.12 -2.79 7.54
N GLU A 70 -11.02 -3.37 8.34
CA GLU A 70 -11.75 -2.60 9.36
C GLU A 70 -10.81 -2.04 10.41
N LYS A 71 -9.80 -2.81 10.82
CA LYS A 71 -8.77 -2.32 11.76
C LYS A 71 -7.96 -1.16 11.17
N ILE A 72 -7.67 -1.22 9.88
CA ILE A 72 -6.96 -0.14 9.17
C ILE A 72 -7.81 1.14 9.17
N LEU A 73 -9.10 1.01 8.88
CA LEU A 73 -10.02 2.15 8.93
C LEU A 73 -10.12 2.74 10.33
N ASP A 74 -10.05 1.90 11.36
CA ASP A 74 -10.03 2.36 12.75
C ASP A 74 -8.78 3.19 13.06
N ILE A 75 -7.65 2.85 12.47
CA ILE A 75 -6.43 3.66 12.59
C ILE A 75 -6.68 5.07 12.04
N LEU A 76 -7.37 5.15 10.89
CA LEU A 76 -7.69 6.43 10.28
C LEU A 76 -8.66 7.26 11.14
N ARG A 77 -9.56 6.59 11.86
CA ARG A 77 -10.54 7.24 12.75
C ARG A 77 -9.97 7.63 14.10
N ALA A 78 -8.78 7.13 14.45
CA ALA A 78 -8.19 7.34 15.77
C ALA A 78 -8.11 8.84 16.10
N PRO A 79 -8.38 9.23 17.36
CA PRO A 79 -8.30 10.63 17.73
C PRO A 79 -6.88 11.17 17.57
N GLU A 80 -6.81 12.49 17.41
CA GLU A 80 -5.54 13.16 17.20
C GLU A 80 -4.60 12.90 18.38
N VAL A 81 -3.40 12.40 18.09
CA VAL A 81 -2.35 12.24 19.09
C VAL A 81 -1.47 13.48 19.09
N ALA A 82 -0.68 13.63 20.16
CA ALA A 82 0.23 14.77 20.33
C ALA A 82 1.07 15.00 19.07
N VAL A 83 1.18 16.27 18.67
CA VAL A 83 1.95 16.65 17.49
C VAL A 83 3.42 16.30 17.71
N ASP A 84 4.01 15.62 16.73
CA ASP A 84 5.43 15.36 16.73
C ASP A 84 6.15 16.68 16.44
N VAL A 85 6.93 17.15 17.42
CA VAL A 85 7.67 18.42 17.32
C VAL A 85 9.02 18.27 16.62
N GLN A 86 9.32 17.11 16.09
CA GLN A 86 10.57 16.87 15.38
C GLN A 86 10.69 17.70 14.11
N PRO A 87 11.90 18.09 13.68
CA PRO A 87 12.09 18.80 12.43
C PRO A 87 11.51 18.02 11.24
N TRP A 88 11.03 18.75 10.24
CA TRP A 88 10.35 18.17 9.08
C TRP A 88 11.18 17.09 8.37
N ASN A 89 12.47 17.29 8.18
CA ASN A 89 13.31 16.28 7.49
C ASN A 89 13.36 14.95 8.23
N ARG A 90 13.31 14.95 9.58
CA ARG A 90 13.23 13.71 10.37
C ARG A 90 11.85 13.08 10.23
N ARG A 91 10.80 13.89 10.27
CA ARG A 91 9.42 13.42 10.08
C ARG A 91 9.23 12.83 8.70
N PHE A 92 9.74 13.50 7.67
CA PHE A 92 9.69 13.02 6.28
C PHE A 92 10.40 11.69 6.12
N ARG A 93 11.57 11.56 6.72
CA ARG A 93 12.33 10.30 6.69
C ARG A 93 11.58 9.18 7.38
N ALA A 94 10.98 9.45 8.53
CA ALA A 94 10.17 8.47 9.26
C ALA A 94 8.96 8.02 8.43
N TYR A 95 8.24 8.94 7.83
CA TYR A 95 7.09 8.63 6.97
C TYR A 95 7.52 7.80 5.75
N THR A 96 8.64 8.15 5.15
CA THR A 96 9.19 7.41 4.00
C THR A 96 9.48 5.96 4.39
N GLU A 97 10.09 5.74 5.56
CA GLU A 97 10.37 4.40 6.06
C GLU A 97 9.07 3.62 6.34
N MET A 98 8.05 4.28 6.88
CA MET A 98 6.76 3.67 7.11
C MET A 98 6.11 3.19 5.80
N LEU A 99 6.19 3.99 4.75
CA LEU A 99 5.68 3.59 3.43
C LEU A 99 6.49 2.43 2.84
N LYS A 100 7.79 2.42 3.00
CA LYS A 100 8.67 1.35 2.50
C LYS A 100 8.44 0.02 3.22
N SER A 101 7.94 0.05 4.44
CA SER A 101 7.69 -1.16 5.20
C SER A 101 6.68 -2.09 4.53
N GLY A 102 5.80 -1.54 3.69
CA GLY A 102 4.72 -2.30 3.07
C GLY A 102 3.65 -2.76 4.05
N LEU A 103 3.74 -2.36 5.32
CA LEU A 103 2.76 -2.75 6.36
C LEU A 103 1.55 -1.82 6.31
N PRO A 104 0.34 -2.35 6.09
CA PRO A 104 -0.86 -1.52 5.96
C PRO A 104 -1.09 -0.57 7.14
N ALA A 105 -0.82 -1.02 8.37
CA ALA A 105 -0.98 -0.17 9.56
C ALA A 105 -0.06 1.05 9.53
N GLU A 106 1.19 0.87 9.09
CA GLU A 106 2.14 1.96 8.99
C GLU A 106 1.76 2.94 7.86
N ILE A 107 1.34 2.40 6.72
CA ILE A 107 0.86 3.20 5.60
C ILE A 107 -0.37 4.02 6.00
N ALA A 108 -1.28 3.41 6.76
CA ALA A 108 -2.49 4.08 7.26
C ALA A 108 -2.15 5.27 8.16
N LYS A 109 -1.12 5.17 8.97
CA LYS A 109 -0.69 6.27 9.83
C LYS A 109 -0.19 7.47 9.00
N VAL A 110 0.56 7.20 7.93
CA VAL A 110 1.02 8.26 7.03
C VAL A 110 -0.19 8.92 6.35
N LEU A 111 -1.10 8.11 5.83
CA LEU A 111 -2.33 8.59 5.19
C LEU A 111 -3.12 9.48 6.14
N ARG A 112 -3.33 9.00 7.37
CA ARG A 112 -4.05 9.74 8.42
C ARG A 112 -3.41 11.09 8.69
N ASP A 113 -2.12 11.11 8.93
CA ASP A 113 -1.41 12.33 9.29
C ASP A 113 -1.43 13.35 8.16
N MET A 114 -1.26 12.90 6.91
CA MET A 114 -1.29 13.80 5.76
C MET A 114 -2.71 14.32 5.47
N TYR A 115 -3.74 13.51 5.66
CA TYR A 115 -5.12 13.97 5.52
C TYR A 115 -5.48 15.02 6.57
N ARG A 116 -5.09 14.81 7.81
CA ARG A 116 -5.31 15.79 8.89
C ARG A 116 -4.64 17.12 8.56
N LEU A 117 -3.41 17.03 8.09
CA LEU A 117 -2.64 18.21 7.73
C LEU A 117 -3.30 18.98 6.57
N LYS A 118 -3.84 18.24 5.58
CA LYS A 118 -4.52 18.82 4.42
C LYS A 118 -5.72 19.69 4.81
N PHE A 119 -6.43 19.35 5.88
CA PHE A 119 -7.56 20.14 6.35
C PHE A 119 -7.14 21.41 7.08
N ASP A 120 -5.91 21.47 7.57
CA ASP A 120 -5.40 22.62 8.31
C ASP A 120 -4.66 23.62 7.43
N LYS A 121 -4.05 23.14 6.35
CA LYS A 121 -3.25 23.98 5.44
C LYS A 121 -3.11 23.32 4.08
N ASP A 122 -2.59 24.09 3.12
CA ASP A 122 -2.17 23.52 1.83
C ASP A 122 -0.93 22.67 2.04
N LEU A 123 -0.93 21.47 1.46
CA LEU A 123 0.19 20.57 1.58
C LEU A 123 1.36 21.06 0.73
N SER A 124 2.58 20.96 1.28
CA SER A 124 3.80 21.14 0.52
C SER A 124 3.93 20.03 -0.53
N PHE A 125 4.87 20.20 -1.45
CA PHE A 125 5.13 19.18 -2.48
C PHE A 125 5.46 17.81 -1.84
N GLY A 126 6.35 17.80 -0.84
CA GLY A 126 6.74 16.57 -0.15
C GLY A 126 5.58 15.91 0.59
N GLU A 127 4.77 16.71 1.26
CA GLU A 127 3.59 16.21 1.98
C GLU A 127 2.55 15.63 1.03
N ARG A 128 2.29 16.31 -0.09
CA ARG A 128 1.36 15.82 -1.12
C ARG A 128 1.85 14.50 -1.70
N ARG A 129 3.15 14.39 -1.92
CA ARG A 129 3.75 13.16 -2.44
C ARG A 129 3.58 11.99 -1.48
N LEU A 130 3.76 12.21 -0.17
CA LEU A 130 3.51 11.19 0.85
C LEU A 130 2.06 10.75 0.85
N LEU A 131 1.13 11.71 0.77
CA LEU A 131 -0.30 11.42 0.70
C LEU A 131 -0.64 10.57 -0.52
N ASP A 132 -0.16 10.96 -1.68
CA ASP A 132 -0.44 10.24 -2.93
C ASP A 132 0.12 8.82 -2.91
N GLN A 133 1.33 8.64 -2.38
CA GLN A 133 1.94 7.32 -2.25
C GLN A 133 1.16 6.43 -1.28
N ALA A 134 0.76 6.98 -0.14
CA ALA A 134 -0.02 6.22 0.85
C ALA A 134 -1.38 5.79 0.26
N ARG A 135 -2.05 6.69 -0.47
CA ARG A 135 -3.31 6.37 -1.14
C ARG A 135 -3.13 5.26 -2.18
N SER A 136 -2.11 5.39 -3.01
CA SER A 136 -1.81 4.41 -4.05
C SER A 136 -1.54 3.02 -3.49
N LEU A 137 -0.89 2.95 -2.32
CA LEU A 137 -0.53 1.67 -1.70
C LEU A 137 -1.69 1.04 -0.91
N LEU A 138 -2.68 1.80 -0.48
CA LEU A 138 -3.65 1.32 0.48
C LEU A 138 -5.08 1.22 -0.04
N ILE A 139 -5.53 2.15 -0.86
CA ILE A 139 -6.96 2.25 -1.23
C ILE A 139 -7.43 1.05 -2.03
N GLN A 140 -6.65 0.60 -3.01
CA GLN A 140 -7.03 -0.57 -3.82
C GLN A 140 -7.15 -1.83 -2.97
N GLU A 141 -6.24 -1.99 -2.03
CA GLU A 141 -6.28 -3.16 -1.16
C GLU A 141 -7.50 -3.13 -0.22
N LEU A 142 -7.80 -1.99 0.37
CA LEU A 142 -9.00 -1.84 1.21
C LEU A 142 -10.27 -2.13 0.41
N ALA A 143 -10.34 -1.64 -0.83
CA ALA A 143 -11.48 -1.89 -1.70
C ALA A 143 -11.68 -3.37 -1.97
N LEU A 144 -10.61 -4.08 -2.31
CA LEU A 144 -10.68 -5.53 -2.54
C LEU A 144 -11.06 -6.30 -1.27
N ALA A 145 -10.46 -5.94 -0.14
CA ALA A 145 -10.74 -6.60 1.14
C ALA A 145 -12.20 -6.45 1.57
N LYS A 146 -12.79 -5.29 1.33
CA LYS A 146 -14.17 -4.98 1.69
C LYS A 146 -15.16 -5.30 0.57
N LYS A 147 -14.69 -5.69 -0.60
CA LYS A 147 -15.51 -5.99 -1.79
C LYS A 147 -16.34 -4.79 -2.21
N VAL A 148 -15.74 -3.62 -2.22
CA VAL A 148 -16.32 -2.37 -2.67
C VAL A 148 -15.41 -1.71 -3.69
N THR A 149 -15.84 -0.59 -4.27
CA THR A 149 -15.01 0.15 -5.23
C THR A 149 -13.99 1.02 -4.53
N ALA A 150 -12.91 1.37 -5.24
CA ALA A 150 -11.94 2.33 -4.74
C ALA A 150 -12.60 3.68 -4.44
N ALA A 151 -13.55 4.11 -5.28
CA ALA A 151 -14.30 5.35 -5.05
C ALA A 151 -15.08 5.31 -3.75
N SER A 152 -15.64 4.16 -3.39
CA SER A 152 -16.36 3.97 -2.12
C SER A 152 -15.43 4.13 -0.93
N ILE A 153 -14.21 3.58 -1.01
CA ILE A 153 -13.20 3.74 0.05
C ILE A 153 -12.76 5.21 0.16
N GLU A 154 -12.53 5.87 -0.97
CA GLU A 154 -12.19 7.30 -1.00
C GLU A 154 -13.26 8.14 -0.30
N GLY A 155 -14.54 7.86 -0.60
CA GLY A 155 -15.67 8.54 0.04
C GLY A 155 -15.71 8.32 1.55
N GLU A 156 -15.48 7.08 1.98
CA GLU A 156 -15.45 6.73 3.41
C GLU A 156 -14.32 7.46 4.14
N ILE A 157 -13.15 7.55 3.52
CA ILE A 157 -12.00 8.27 4.07
C ILE A 157 -12.32 9.78 4.17
N GLN A 158 -12.92 10.34 3.13
CA GLN A 158 -13.34 11.74 3.14
C GLN A 158 -14.29 12.03 4.31
N GLU A 159 -15.26 11.16 4.55
CA GLU A 159 -16.18 11.29 5.68
C GLU A 159 -15.47 11.27 7.03
N ILE A 160 -14.49 10.38 7.17
CA ILE A 160 -13.71 10.28 8.43
C ILE A 160 -13.06 11.62 8.77
N PHE A 161 -12.47 12.29 7.78
CA PHE A 161 -11.69 13.51 8.02
C PHE A 161 -12.48 14.81 7.90
N SER A 162 -13.70 14.76 7.39
CA SER A 162 -14.54 15.95 7.26
C SER A 162 -15.52 16.12 8.41
N ALA A 163 -15.57 15.19 9.33
CA ALA A 163 -16.49 15.24 10.47
C ALA A 163 -15.97 16.16 11.59
#